data_914dcf9b382d4f22a41da95d66bf9502
#
_entry.id   914dcf9b382d4f22a41da95d66bf9502
#
_cell.length_a   1.000
_cell.length_b   1.000
_cell.length_c   1.000
_cell.angle_alpha   90.00
_cell.angle_beta   90.00
_cell.angle_gamma   90.00
#
_symmetry.space_group_name_H-M   'P 1'
#
loop_
_entity.id
_entity.type
_entity.pdbx_description
1 polymer ?
#
loop_
_entity_poly.entity_id
_entity_poly.type
_entity_poly.pdbx_seq_one_letter_code
_entity_poly.pdbx_strand_id
1 'polypeptide(L)'
;MKKGKRYAEAAKLVDRAATYEVAEAIDLVKKSASAKFDETIEAHIRLGVDGRHADQQVRGAVVLPHGTGKSVKVLVFAKGPKADETQAAGAEYVGAEELLPKIQKEGWLDFDVVVATPDMMGIVGRLGRILGPKGLMPNPKAGTVTMDVTKAINDIKAGKIEYRLDKTNIIHVPIGKASFSEEQLADNFQTLIDAVIKAKPAAAKGQYLRSVTITSTMGPGIKLNTTKLA
;
A
#
# COMPACT_ATOMS: atom_id res chain seq x y z
N MET A 1 -11.64 27.50 3.48
CA MET A 1 -11.73 26.99 2.11
C MET A 1 -13.15 26.47 1.86
N LYS A 2 -13.85 26.87 0.78
CA LYS A 2 -15.20 26.35 0.47
C LYS A 2 -15.07 24.90 -0.03
N LYS A 3 -15.78 23.97 0.61
CA LYS A 3 -15.86 22.56 0.19
C LYS A 3 -16.76 22.43 -1.04
N GLY A 4 -16.44 21.51 -1.94
CA GLY A 4 -17.27 21.20 -3.09
C GLY A 4 -18.65 20.65 -2.67
N LYS A 5 -19.69 20.86 -3.47
CA LYS A 5 -21.08 20.43 -3.15
C LYS A 5 -21.16 18.93 -2.85
N ARG A 6 -20.59 18.07 -3.70
CA ARG A 6 -20.55 16.59 -3.48
C ARG A 6 -19.92 16.21 -2.15
N TYR A 7 -18.75 16.79 -1.82
CA TYR A 7 -18.11 16.53 -0.53
C TYR A 7 -18.97 16.99 0.66
N ALA A 8 -19.68 18.13 0.52
CA ALA A 8 -20.56 18.63 1.57
C ALA A 8 -21.77 17.71 1.79
N GLU A 9 -22.28 17.09 0.73
CA GLU A 9 -23.36 16.08 0.80
C GLU A 9 -22.85 14.79 1.45
N ALA A 10 -21.72 14.24 0.99
CA ALA A 10 -21.11 13.05 1.58
C ALA A 10 -20.76 13.26 3.06
N ALA A 11 -20.28 14.44 3.42
CA ALA A 11 -19.93 14.76 4.81
C ALA A 11 -21.15 14.85 5.77
N LYS A 12 -22.36 14.99 5.27
CA LYS A 12 -23.59 14.93 6.09
C LYS A 12 -23.93 13.51 6.55
N LEU A 13 -23.46 12.51 5.83
CA LEU A 13 -23.68 11.10 6.15
C LEU A 13 -22.82 10.62 7.32
N VAL A 14 -21.76 11.37 7.68
CA VAL A 14 -20.75 10.95 8.64
C VAL A 14 -20.71 11.92 9.81
N ASP A 15 -20.98 11.45 11.02
CA ASP A 15 -20.72 12.21 12.24
C ASP A 15 -19.21 12.12 12.57
N ARG A 16 -18.53 13.26 12.57
CA ARG A 16 -17.09 13.35 12.84
C ARG A 16 -16.71 13.12 14.29
N ALA A 17 -17.67 13.27 15.20
CA ALA A 17 -17.45 13.04 16.63
C ALA A 17 -17.59 11.57 17.00
N ALA A 18 -18.39 10.82 16.23
CA ALA A 18 -18.62 9.40 16.44
C ALA A 18 -17.44 8.53 15.99
N THR A 19 -17.35 7.34 16.58
CA THR A 19 -16.49 6.23 16.15
C THR A 19 -17.38 5.07 15.76
N TYR A 20 -17.09 4.44 14.63
CA TYR A 20 -17.91 3.43 14.00
C TYR A 20 -17.29 2.03 14.11
N GLU A 21 -18.09 1.00 14.05
CA GLU A 21 -17.65 -0.37 13.85
C GLU A 21 -17.19 -0.57 12.40
N VAL A 22 -16.36 -1.59 12.14
CA VAL A 22 -15.77 -1.82 10.81
C VAL A 22 -16.85 -1.98 9.73
N ALA A 23 -17.88 -2.78 9.97
CA ALA A 23 -18.96 -3.01 9.01
C ALA A 23 -19.74 -1.72 8.70
N GLU A 24 -20.11 -0.95 9.72
CA GLU A 24 -20.80 0.34 9.55
C GLU A 24 -19.93 1.36 8.80
N ALA A 25 -18.65 1.41 9.11
CA ALA A 25 -17.71 2.33 8.44
C ALA A 25 -17.53 1.99 6.97
N ILE A 26 -17.47 0.71 6.61
CA ILE A 26 -17.37 0.26 5.22
C ILE A 26 -18.64 0.60 4.44
N ASP A 27 -19.82 0.37 5.00
CA ASP A 27 -21.09 0.75 4.39
C ASP A 27 -21.15 2.28 4.17
N LEU A 28 -20.80 3.07 5.17
CA LEU A 28 -20.78 4.53 5.09
C LEU A 28 -19.75 5.04 4.05
N VAL A 29 -18.56 4.43 3.98
CA VAL A 29 -17.54 4.80 2.98
C VAL A 29 -18.06 4.53 1.57
N LYS A 30 -18.70 3.39 1.32
CA LYS A 30 -19.29 3.05 0.02
C LYS A 30 -20.42 4.02 -0.35
N LYS A 31 -21.30 4.36 0.58
CA LYS A 31 -22.37 5.36 0.38
C LYS A 31 -21.84 6.77 0.12
N SER A 32 -20.68 7.11 0.72
CA SER A 32 -20.05 8.43 0.54
C SER A 32 -19.23 8.54 -0.75
N ALA A 33 -18.88 7.42 -1.40
CA ALA A 33 -18.15 7.39 -2.66
C ALA A 33 -19.07 7.84 -3.80
N SER A 34 -18.94 9.10 -4.20
CA SER A 34 -19.85 9.78 -5.16
C SER A 34 -19.18 10.19 -6.47
N ALA A 35 -17.91 9.79 -6.70
CA ALA A 35 -17.20 10.14 -7.93
C ALA A 35 -17.70 9.33 -9.13
N LYS A 36 -17.39 9.81 -10.34
CA LYS A 36 -17.77 9.13 -11.60
C LYS A 36 -16.80 8.02 -12.00
N PHE A 37 -15.79 7.76 -11.18
CA PHE A 37 -14.82 6.70 -11.35
C PHE A 37 -14.87 5.76 -10.15
N ASP A 38 -14.33 4.56 -10.28
CA ASP A 38 -14.25 3.60 -9.18
C ASP A 38 -13.21 4.07 -8.14
N GLU A 39 -13.71 4.68 -7.06
CA GLU A 39 -12.88 5.26 -6.01
C GLU A 39 -12.08 4.18 -5.27
N THR A 40 -10.86 4.51 -4.89
CA THR A 40 -10.06 3.64 -4.01
C THR A 40 -10.49 3.88 -2.57
N ILE A 41 -10.68 2.80 -1.82
CA ILE A 41 -10.91 2.85 -0.38
C ILE A 41 -9.56 2.63 0.31
N GLU A 42 -9.22 3.55 1.22
CA GLU A 42 -7.94 3.61 1.90
C GLU A 42 -8.13 3.57 3.42
N ALA A 43 -7.18 2.90 4.09
CA ALA A 43 -7.07 2.90 5.54
C ALA A 43 -5.88 3.77 5.98
N HIS A 44 -6.13 4.63 6.97
CA HIS A 44 -5.14 5.50 7.58
C HIS A 44 -5.02 5.14 9.05
N ILE A 45 -3.88 4.59 9.43
CA ILE A 45 -3.65 4.00 10.77
C ILE A 45 -2.58 4.82 11.48
N ARG A 46 -2.98 5.60 12.48
CA ARG A 46 -2.04 6.34 13.32
C ARG A 46 -1.55 5.46 14.45
N LEU A 47 -0.23 5.27 14.52
CA LEU A 47 0.42 4.43 15.50
C LEU A 47 0.98 5.25 16.68
N GLY A 48 1.06 4.61 17.83
CA GLY A 48 1.69 5.13 19.05
C GLY A 48 3.18 4.82 19.10
N VAL A 49 3.91 5.14 18.03
CA VAL A 49 5.37 4.99 17.91
C VAL A 49 6.03 6.32 17.57
N ASP A 50 7.34 6.41 17.73
CA ASP A 50 8.13 7.56 17.26
C ASP A 50 8.96 7.13 16.03
N GLY A 51 8.48 7.50 14.85
CA GLY A 51 9.11 7.17 13.55
C GLY A 51 10.49 7.80 13.33
N ARG A 52 10.97 8.66 14.22
CA ARG A 52 12.33 9.21 14.17
C ARG A 52 13.38 8.20 14.64
N HIS A 53 12.98 7.25 15.46
CA HIS A 53 13.84 6.17 15.95
C HIS A 53 13.77 4.96 15.02
N ALA A 54 14.93 4.43 14.63
CA ALA A 54 15.02 3.32 13.68
C ALA A 54 14.39 2.02 14.21
N ASP A 55 14.42 1.81 15.51
CA ASP A 55 13.82 0.67 16.24
C ASP A 55 12.29 0.75 16.36
N GLN A 56 11.70 1.93 16.12
CA GLN A 56 10.26 2.15 16.13
C GLN A 56 9.66 2.35 14.72
N GLN A 57 10.48 2.20 13.69
CA GLN A 57 10.02 2.24 12.30
C GLN A 57 9.20 1.00 11.96
N VAL A 58 7.93 1.21 11.60
CA VAL A 58 7.02 0.15 11.13
C VAL A 58 6.99 0.15 9.62
N ARG A 59 7.45 -0.93 9.02
CA ARG A 59 7.43 -1.17 7.57
C ARG A 59 7.30 -2.65 7.30
N GLY A 60 6.45 -3.01 6.35
CA GLY A 60 6.22 -4.39 5.96
C GLY A 60 5.46 -4.50 4.66
N ALA A 61 5.10 -5.72 4.32
CA ALA A 61 4.22 -6.02 3.21
C ALA A 61 3.18 -7.05 3.65
N VAL A 62 2.00 -6.99 3.05
CA VAL A 62 0.92 -7.92 3.28
C VAL A 62 0.24 -8.24 1.95
N VAL A 63 -0.17 -9.48 1.77
CA VAL A 63 -0.97 -9.90 0.61
C VAL A 63 -2.42 -9.82 1.03
N LEU A 64 -3.20 -8.99 0.33
CA LEU A 64 -4.64 -8.86 0.59
C LEU A 64 -5.40 -10.02 -0.07
N PRO A 65 -6.33 -10.69 0.63
CA PRO A 65 -7.06 -11.85 0.11
C PRO A 65 -7.79 -11.56 -1.21
N HIS A 66 -8.35 -10.38 -1.34
CA HIS A 66 -9.13 -9.95 -2.52
C HIS A 66 -8.37 -8.95 -3.40
N GLY A 67 -7.06 -8.77 -3.15
CA GLY A 67 -6.25 -7.79 -3.87
C GLY A 67 -6.69 -6.33 -3.65
N THR A 68 -6.16 -5.43 -4.47
CA THR A 68 -6.47 -3.99 -4.41
C THR A 68 -7.44 -3.53 -5.50
N GLY A 69 -7.80 -4.40 -6.45
CA GLY A 69 -8.61 -4.04 -7.63
C GLY A 69 -7.86 -3.19 -8.68
N LYS A 70 -6.53 -3.11 -8.57
CA LYS A 70 -5.66 -2.45 -9.55
C LYS A 70 -4.80 -3.49 -10.26
N SER A 71 -4.75 -3.46 -11.60
CA SER A 71 -3.74 -4.20 -12.35
C SER A 71 -2.38 -3.52 -12.18
N VAL A 72 -1.40 -4.25 -11.66
CA VAL A 72 -0.07 -3.72 -11.32
C VAL A 72 0.91 -4.11 -12.41
N LYS A 73 1.59 -3.13 -13.02
CA LYS A 73 2.70 -3.36 -13.96
C LYS A 73 3.98 -3.59 -13.17
N VAL A 74 4.59 -4.74 -13.37
CA VAL A 74 5.81 -5.14 -12.65
C VAL A 74 7.03 -5.03 -13.56
N LEU A 75 8.02 -4.25 -13.11
CA LEU A 75 9.35 -4.19 -13.71
C LEU A 75 10.29 -5.09 -12.90
N VAL A 76 11.04 -5.96 -13.56
CA VAL A 76 12.00 -6.84 -12.90
C VAL A 76 13.42 -6.64 -13.42
N PHE A 77 14.34 -6.42 -12.47
CA PHE A 77 15.77 -6.42 -12.73
C PHE A 77 16.35 -7.81 -12.44
N ALA A 78 16.61 -8.57 -13.50
CA ALA A 78 17.22 -9.90 -13.42
C ALA A 78 18.15 -10.16 -14.60
N LYS A 79 19.14 -11.05 -14.40
CA LYS A 79 20.09 -11.47 -15.44
C LYS A 79 20.00 -12.97 -15.70
N GLY A 80 20.33 -13.37 -16.94
CA GLY A 80 20.45 -14.78 -17.36
C GLY A 80 19.15 -15.56 -17.22
N PRO A 81 19.20 -16.85 -16.80
CA PRO A 81 18.03 -17.72 -16.76
C PRO A 81 16.85 -17.17 -15.95
N LYS A 82 17.15 -16.34 -14.93
CA LYS A 82 16.11 -15.70 -14.11
C LYS A 82 15.29 -14.67 -14.88
N ALA A 83 15.84 -14.06 -15.94
CA ALA A 83 15.09 -13.14 -16.77
C ALA A 83 14.00 -13.90 -17.55
N ASP A 84 14.33 -15.10 -18.08
CA ASP A 84 13.38 -15.93 -18.81
C ASP A 84 12.27 -16.48 -17.89
N GLU A 85 12.64 -16.93 -16.67
CA GLU A 85 11.67 -17.36 -15.64
C GLU A 85 10.73 -16.22 -15.27
N THR A 86 11.25 -15.01 -15.16
CA THR A 86 10.50 -13.80 -14.79
C THR A 86 9.50 -13.42 -15.87
N GLN A 87 9.89 -13.53 -17.14
CA GLN A 87 9.01 -13.25 -18.26
C GLN A 87 7.90 -14.31 -18.34
N ALA A 88 8.22 -15.58 -18.11
CA ALA A 88 7.24 -16.66 -18.03
C ALA A 88 6.25 -16.48 -16.85
N ALA A 89 6.68 -15.89 -15.74
CA ALA A 89 5.82 -15.54 -14.60
C ALA A 89 4.91 -14.33 -14.86
N GLY A 90 5.05 -13.70 -16.04
CA GLY A 90 4.17 -12.61 -16.49
C GLY A 90 4.59 -11.22 -16.02
N ALA A 91 5.87 -10.96 -15.78
CA ALA A 91 6.34 -9.59 -15.61
C ALA A 91 6.16 -8.82 -16.93
N GLU A 92 5.67 -7.58 -16.84
CA GLU A 92 5.44 -6.73 -18.02
C GLU A 92 6.77 -6.23 -18.61
N TYR A 93 7.74 -5.99 -17.74
CA TYR A 93 9.07 -5.51 -18.15
C TYR A 93 10.15 -6.30 -17.42
N VAL A 94 11.09 -6.84 -18.17
CA VAL A 94 12.25 -7.57 -17.64
C VAL A 94 13.50 -7.04 -18.32
N GLY A 95 14.56 -6.83 -17.54
CA GLY A 95 15.82 -6.38 -18.09
C GLY A 95 16.90 -6.19 -17.04
N ALA A 96 18.05 -5.73 -17.48
CA ALA A 96 19.23 -5.52 -16.66
C ALA A 96 19.75 -4.08 -16.82
N GLU A 97 21.00 -3.95 -17.30
CA GLU A 97 21.67 -2.65 -17.42
C GLU A 97 21.06 -1.75 -18.51
N GLU A 98 20.45 -2.34 -19.51
CA GLU A 98 19.81 -1.65 -20.64
C GLU A 98 18.62 -0.77 -20.21
N LEU A 99 18.01 -1.07 -19.07
CA LEU A 99 16.91 -0.27 -18.52
C LEU A 99 17.39 1.02 -17.83
N LEU A 100 18.68 1.10 -17.44
CA LEU A 100 19.23 2.27 -16.78
C LEU A 100 19.09 3.55 -17.62
N PRO A 101 19.58 3.58 -18.89
CA PRO A 101 19.48 4.79 -19.71
C PRO A 101 18.03 5.17 -19.99
N LYS A 102 17.14 4.19 -20.15
CA LYS A 102 15.73 4.43 -20.38
C LYS A 102 15.06 5.15 -19.20
N ILE A 103 15.36 4.72 -17.98
CA ILE A 103 14.83 5.35 -16.77
C ILE A 103 15.53 6.68 -16.48
N GLN A 104 16.87 6.76 -16.65
CA GLN A 104 17.64 7.96 -16.30
C GLN A 104 17.51 9.10 -17.31
N LYS A 105 17.56 8.79 -18.60
CA LYS A 105 17.60 9.80 -19.68
C LYS A 105 16.21 10.13 -20.21
N GLU A 106 15.38 9.11 -20.41
CA GLU A 106 14.05 9.27 -20.98
C GLU A 106 12.98 9.50 -19.91
N GLY A 107 13.30 9.29 -18.61
CA GLY A 107 12.35 9.44 -17.52
C GLY A 107 11.19 8.41 -17.55
N TRP A 108 11.43 7.27 -18.22
CA TRP A 108 10.42 6.23 -18.36
C TRP A 108 10.12 5.55 -17.02
N LEU A 109 8.86 5.61 -16.59
CA LEU A 109 8.37 5.11 -15.31
C LEU A 109 6.96 4.50 -15.47
N ASP A 110 6.71 3.82 -16.60
CA ASP A 110 5.41 3.17 -16.87
C ASP A 110 5.33 1.79 -16.18
N PHE A 111 5.60 1.77 -14.88
CA PHE A 111 5.48 0.59 -14.02
C PHE A 111 5.09 1.02 -12.60
N ASP A 112 4.42 0.12 -11.87
CA ASP A 112 3.92 0.39 -10.52
C ASP A 112 4.80 -0.21 -9.44
N VAL A 113 5.46 -1.33 -9.69
CA VAL A 113 6.35 -2.02 -8.73
C VAL A 113 7.63 -2.46 -9.42
N VAL A 114 8.74 -2.32 -8.69
CA VAL A 114 10.05 -2.82 -9.12
C VAL A 114 10.48 -3.97 -8.23
N VAL A 115 10.83 -5.09 -8.87
CA VAL A 115 11.45 -6.25 -8.21
C VAL A 115 12.88 -6.37 -8.71
N ALA A 116 13.79 -6.75 -7.85
CA ALA A 116 15.19 -6.94 -8.21
C ALA A 116 15.77 -8.18 -7.54
N THR A 117 16.64 -8.88 -8.26
CA THR A 117 17.52 -9.87 -7.63
C THR A 117 18.63 -9.16 -6.83
N PRO A 118 19.13 -9.75 -5.73
CA PRO A 118 20.16 -9.11 -4.87
C PRO A 118 21.41 -8.68 -5.63
N ASP A 119 21.83 -9.43 -6.63
CA ASP A 119 22.97 -9.14 -7.50
C ASP A 119 22.77 -7.89 -8.36
N MET A 120 21.52 -7.59 -8.72
CA MET A 120 21.17 -6.39 -9.51
C MET A 120 21.03 -5.12 -8.65
N MET A 121 21.03 -5.21 -7.33
CA MET A 121 20.85 -4.05 -6.45
C MET A 121 21.96 -3.01 -6.57
N GLY A 122 23.17 -3.40 -6.94
CA GLY A 122 24.27 -2.46 -7.24
C GLY A 122 23.95 -1.55 -8.42
N ILE A 123 23.25 -2.08 -9.43
CA ILE A 123 22.80 -1.34 -10.62
C ILE A 123 21.57 -0.50 -10.31
N VAL A 124 20.57 -1.10 -9.66
CA VAL A 124 19.33 -0.42 -9.26
C VAL A 124 19.62 0.73 -8.27
N GLY A 125 20.66 0.61 -7.44
CA GLY A 125 21.11 1.66 -6.54
C GLY A 125 21.44 2.98 -7.23
N ARG A 126 21.92 2.95 -8.48
CA ARG A 126 22.16 4.15 -9.31
C ARG A 126 20.87 4.90 -9.68
N LEU A 127 19.72 4.19 -9.66
CA LEU A 127 18.39 4.76 -9.89
C LEU A 127 17.74 5.31 -8.61
N GLY A 128 18.39 5.18 -7.45
CA GLY A 128 17.83 5.53 -6.15
C GLY A 128 17.32 6.97 -6.05
N ARG A 129 17.97 7.94 -6.74
CA ARG A 129 17.53 9.33 -6.79
C ARG A 129 16.21 9.53 -7.55
N ILE A 130 15.88 8.62 -8.47
CA ILE A 130 14.65 8.66 -9.28
C ILE A 130 13.56 7.80 -8.64
N LEU A 131 13.89 6.54 -8.32
CA LEU A 131 12.93 5.57 -7.79
C LEU A 131 12.57 5.82 -6.32
N GLY A 132 13.53 6.33 -5.52
CA GLY A 132 13.34 6.56 -4.10
C GLY A 132 12.20 7.53 -3.76
N PRO A 133 12.19 8.77 -4.30
CA PRO A 133 11.12 9.74 -4.04
C PRO A 133 9.75 9.28 -4.52
N LYS A 134 9.70 8.38 -5.53
CA LYS A 134 8.45 7.83 -6.07
C LYS A 134 7.96 6.57 -5.35
N GLY A 135 8.72 6.08 -4.36
CA GLY A 135 8.36 4.86 -3.64
C GLY A 135 8.57 3.56 -4.42
N LEU A 136 9.25 3.62 -5.57
CA LEU A 136 9.48 2.49 -6.48
C LEU A 136 10.78 1.72 -6.19
N MET A 137 11.56 2.14 -5.19
CA MET A 137 12.85 1.51 -4.88
C MET A 137 12.65 0.14 -4.24
N PRO A 138 13.20 -0.94 -4.82
CA PRO A 138 13.10 -2.28 -4.24
C PRO A 138 13.66 -2.34 -2.82
N ASN A 139 13.04 -3.15 -1.95
CA ASN A 139 13.45 -3.28 -0.57
C ASN A 139 13.29 -4.72 -0.07
N PRO A 140 14.30 -5.30 0.63
CA PRO A 140 14.20 -6.64 1.20
C PRO A 140 13.05 -6.80 2.21
N LYS A 141 12.76 -5.76 3.01
CA LYS A 141 11.66 -5.80 4.00
C LYS A 141 10.27 -5.86 3.36
N ALA A 142 10.12 -5.32 2.16
CA ALA A 142 8.90 -5.43 1.36
C ALA A 142 8.85 -6.73 0.54
N GLY A 143 9.95 -7.49 0.52
CA GLY A 143 10.09 -8.71 -0.28
C GLY A 143 10.15 -8.43 -1.79
N THR A 144 10.55 -7.22 -2.21
CA THR A 144 10.79 -6.85 -3.60
C THR A 144 12.25 -7.01 -4.01
N VAL A 145 13.14 -7.37 -3.07
CA VAL A 145 14.49 -7.85 -3.34
C VAL A 145 14.55 -9.31 -2.93
N THR A 146 14.57 -10.23 -3.89
CA THR A 146 14.52 -11.66 -3.65
C THR A 146 15.19 -12.47 -4.76
N MET A 147 15.63 -13.67 -4.42
CA MET A 147 16.11 -14.65 -5.39
C MET A 147 14.95 -15.42 -6.07
N ASP A 148 13.80 -15.52 -5.39
CA ASP A 148 12.58 -16.14 -5.91
C ASP A 148 11.68 -15.07 -6.52
N VAL A 149 11.99 -14.69 -7.75
CA VAL A 149 11.33 -13.61 -8.47
C VAL A 149 9.91 -14.01 -8.87
N THR A 150 9.72 -15.27 -9.25
CA THR A 150 8.43 -15.82 -9.66
C THR A 150 7.39 -15.70 -8.56
N LYS A 151 7.75 -16.10 -7.34
CA LYS A 151 6.88 -15.96 -6.18
C LYS A 151 6.55 -14.48 -5.90
N ALA A 152 7.56 -13.61 -5.96
CA ALA A 152 7.36 -12.18 -5.73
C ALA A 152 6.37 -11.56 -6.73
N ILE A 153 6.46 -11.92 -8.02
CA ILE A 153 5.53 -11.46 -9.06
C ILE A 153 4.11 -11.95 -8.78
N ASN A 154 3.97 -13.24 -8.47
CA ASN A 154 2.66 -13.82 -8.16
C ASN A 154 2.02 -13.16 -6.94
N ASP A 155 2.78 -12.93 -5.86
CA ASP A 155 2.33 -12.22 -4.68
C ASP A 155 1.87 -10.79 -5.01
N ILE A 156 2.66 -10.05 -5.83
CA ILE A 156 2.33 -8.68 -6.24
C ILE A 156 1.04 -8.66 -7.06
N LYS A 157 0.89 -9.58 -8.02
CA LYS A 157 -0.31 -9.70 -8.83
C LYS A 157 -1.52 -10.18 -8.03
N ALA A 158 -1.30 -10.97 -6.98
CA ALA A 158 -2.34 -11.36 -6.01
C ALA A 158 -2.78 -10.22 -5.10
N GLY A 159 -2.11 -9.06 -5.13
CA GLY A 159 -2.48 -7.89 -4.34
C GLY A 159 -1.61 -7.64 -3.12
N LYS A 160 -0.32 -7.99 -3.20
CA LYS A 160 0.66 -7.59 -2.18
C LYS A 160 0.82 -6.08 -2.16
N ILE A 161 0.63 -5.51 -0.99
CA ILE A 161 0.83 -4.09 -0.73
C ILE A 161 1.98 -3.89 0.26
N GLU A 162 2.70 -2.80 0.09
CA GLU A 162 3.70 -2.36 1.06
C GLU A 162 3.08 -1.29 1.97
N TYR A 163 3.35 -1.38 3.27
CA TYR A 163 3.02 -0.32 4.22
C TYR A 163 4.27 0.22 4.89
N ARG A 164 4.29 1.53 5.10
CA ARG A 164 5.39 2.25 5.73
C ARG A 164 4.86 3.38 6.58
N LEU A 165 5.46 3.55 7.74
CA LEU A 165 5.21 4.68 8.63
C LEU A 165 5.70 5.99 7.99
N ASP A 166 4.88 7.01 7.97
CA ASP A 166 5.23 8.36 7.56
C ASP A 166 5.87 9.18 8.70
N LYS A 167 6.22 10.43 8.43
CA LYS A 167 6.81 11.35 9.42
C LYS A 167 5.85 11.75 10.54
N THR A 168 4.54 11.55 10.34
CA THR A 168 3.47 11.86 11.30
C THR A 168 3.02 10.63 12.07
N ASN A 169 3.72 9.51 11.90
CA ASN A 169 3.44 8.21 12.51
C ASN A 169 2.11 7.61 12.04
N ILE A 170 1.79 7.82 10.76
CA ILE A 170 0.60 7.27 10.13
C ILE A 170 1.02 6.32 9.00
N ILE A 171 0.29 5.21 8.87
CA ILE A 171 0.36 4.29 7.72
C ILE A 171 -0.83 4.61 6.82
N HIS A 172 -0.59 4.76 5.53
CA HIS A 172 -1.60 5.01 4.50
C HIS A 172 -1.57 3.86 3.51
N VAL A 173 -2.67 3.13 3.36
CA VAL A 173 -2.73 1.89 2.57
C VAL A 173 -4.08 1.77 1.88
N PRO A 174 -4.12 1.43 0.57
CA PRO A 174 -5.34 1.06 -0.11
C PRO A 174 -5.80 -0.34 0.35
N ILE A 175 -7.09 -0.50 0.60
CA ILE A 175 -7.71 -1.77 1.00
C ILE A 175 -8.62 -2.35 -0.08
N GLY A 176 -8.93 -1.60 -1.13
CA GLY A 176 -9.73 -2.05 -2.26
C GLY A 176 -10.36 -0.91 -3.04
N LYS A 177 -11.36 -1.25 -3.82
CA LYS A 177 -12.16 -0.31 -4.63
C LYS A 177 -13.59 -0.20 -4.08
N ALA A 178 -14.25 0.90 -4.38
CA ALA A 178 -15.65 1.11 -4.02
C ALA A 178 -16.59 0.05 -4.65
N SER A 179 -16.18 -0.53 -5.78
CA SER A 179 -16.86 -1.65 -6.45
C SER A 179 -16.80 -2.98 -5.70
N PHE A 180 -15.88 -3.15 -4.75
CA PHE A 180 -15.77 -4.38 -3.96
C PHE A 180 -17.00 -4.57 -3.05
N SER A 181 -17.31 -5.83 -2.71
CA SER A 181 -18.31 -6.11 -1.69
C SER A 181 -17.85 -5.64 -0.29
N GLU A 182 -18.79 -5.48 0.62
CA GLU A 182 -18.46 -5.09 2.00
C GLU A 182 -17.62 -6.16 2.70
N GLU A 183 -17.91 -7.43 2.44
CA GLU A 183 -17.18 -8.58 2.96
C GLU A 183 -15.72 -8.56 2.48
N GLN A 184 -15.49 -8.34 1.16
CA GLN A 184 -14.14 -8.26 0.60
C GLN A 184 -13.31 -7.14 1.22
N LEU A 185 -13.93 -5.98 1.45
CA LEU A 185 -13.26 -4.84 2.09
C LEU A 185 -12.97 -5.11 3.57
N ALA A 186 -13.88 -5.80 4.27
CA ALA A 186 -13.71 -6.17 5.66
C ALA A 186 -12.56 -7.18 5.83
N ASP A 187 -12.49 -8.20 4.98
CA ASP A 187 -11.43 -9.22 5.00
C ASP A 187 -10.06 -8.59 4.71
N ASN A 188 -9.98 -7.73 3.68
CA ASN A 188 -8.77 -7.01 3.35
C ASN A 188 -8.33 -6.10 4.51
N PHE A 189 -9.27 -5.37 5.11
CA PHE A 189 -9.00 -4.50 6.25
C PHE A 189 -8.51 -5.28 7.46
N GLN A 190 -9.17 -6.40 7.81
CA GLN A 190 -8.78 -7.24 8.93
C GLN A 190 -7.37 -7.82 8.73
N THR A 191 -7.09 -8.34 7.54
CA THR A 191 -5.76 -8.86 7.20
C THR A 191 -4.67 -7.79 7.34
N LEU A 192 -4.95 -6.55 6.93
CA LEU A 192 -4.04 -5.42 7.09
C LEU A 192 -3.83 -5.08 8.57
N ILE A 193 -4.89 -4.97 9.37
CA ILE A 193 -4.79 -4.64 10.81
C ILE A 193 -4.00 -5.70 11.55
N ASP A 194 -4.25 -6.99 11.30
CA ASP A 194 -3.52 -8.09 11.92
C ASP A 194 -2.01 -8.04 11.58
N ALA A 195 -1.69 -7.72 10.33
CA ALA A 195 -0.29 -7.56 9.91
C ALA A 195 0.39 -6.37 10.62
N VAL A 196 -0.32 -5.25 10.77
CA VAL A 196 0.18 -4.05 11.47
C VAL A 196 0.36 -4.32 12.96
N ILE A 197 -0.57 -5.05 13.60
CA ILE A 197 -0.48 -5.43 15.02
C ILE A 197 0.71 -6.37 15.25
N LYS A 198 0.90 -7.37 14.39
CA LYS A 198 2.06 -8.29 14.44
C LYS A 198 3.40 -7.57 14.26
N ALA A 199 3.41 -6.48 13.50
CA ALA A 199 4.60 -5.67 13.26
C ALA A 199 4.90 -4.67 14.40
N LYS A 200 4.20 -4.73 15.54
CA LYS A 200 4.42 -3.83 16.68
C LYS A 200 5.85 -3.96 17.20
N PRO A 201 6.64 -2.86 17.21
CA PRO A 201 7.98 -2.87 17.77
C PRO A 201 7.96 -3.12 19.27
N ALA A 202 8.94 -3.87 19.79
CA ALA A 202 9.08 -4.12 21.24
C ALA A 202 9.30 -2.80 22.03
N ALA A 203 9.91 -1.80 21.40
CA ALA A 203 10.14 -0.48 21.98
C ALA A 203 8.86 0.38 22.08
N ALA A 204 7.75 0.00 21.43
CA ALA A 204 6.50 0.74 21.45
C ALA A 204 5.78 0.55 22.80
N LYS A 205 5.67 1.65 23.57
CA LYS A 205 4.99 1.67 24.87
C LYS A 205 3.60 2.30 24.77
N GLY A 206 2.67 1.81 25.59
CA GLY A 206 1.30 2.33 25.65
C GLY A 206 0.42 1.88 24.48
N GLN A 207 -0.57 2.72 24.13
CA GLN A 207 -1.55 2.40 23.10
C GLN A 207 -0.89 2.44 21.72
N TYR A 208 -0.88 1.30 21.03
CA TYR A 208 -0.25 1.15 19.70
C TYR A 208 -1.14 1.72 18.59
N LEU A 209 -2.40 1.32 18.51
CA LEU A 209 -3.37 1.88 17.56
C LEU A 209 -4.01 3.13 18.19
N ARG A 210 -3.56 4.33 17.81
CA ARG A 210 -4.11 5.59 18.33
C ARG A 210 -5.40 6.01 17.64
N SER A 211 -5.43 5.93 16.34
CA SER A 211 -6.65 6.17 15.55
C SER A 211 -6.57 5.41 14.24
N VAL A 212 -7.70 4.92 13.79
CA VAL A 212 -7.87 4.28 12.48
C VAL A 212 -9.00 4.99 11.77
N THR A 213 -8.79 5.33 10.50
CA THR A 213 -9.77 6.03 9.68
C THR A 213 -9.83 5.35 8.31
N ILE A 214 -11.02 5.10 7.81
CA ILE A 214 -11.23 4.63 6.43
C ILE A 214 -11.83 5.78 5.62
N THR A 215 -11.41 5.91 4.37
CA THR A 215 -11.94 6.93 3.45
C THR A 215 -11.97 6.43 2.02
N SER A 216 -12.85 6.98 1.21
CA SER A 216 -12.77 6.87 -0.25
C SER A 216 -11.96 8.06 -0.81
N THR A 217 -11.48 7.94 -2.05
CA THR A 217 -10.60 8.94 -2.70
C THR A 217 -11.12 10.37 -2.57
N MET A 218 -12.43 10.58 -2.73
CA MET A 218 -13.05 11.92 -2.70
C MET A 218 -13.99 12.11 -1.50
N GLY A 219 -14.13 11.11 -0.64
CA GLY A 219 -15.05 11.10 0.49
C GLY A 219 -14.49 11.68 1.80
N PRO A 220 -15.32 11.78 2.83
CA PRO A 220 -14.90 12.11 4.18
C PRO A 220 -14.22 10.91 4.86
N GLY A 221 -13.31 11.21 5.80
CA GLY A 221 -12.73 10.16 6.65
C GLY A 221 -13.71 9.72 7.75
N ILE A 222 -13.87 8.40 7.90
CA ILE A 222 -14.73 7.75 8.88
C ILE A 222 -13.84 7.10 9.94
N LYS A 223 -13.98 7.52 11.18
CA LYS A 223 -13.16 7.03 12.31
C LYS A 223 -13.68 5.70 12.81
N LEU A 224 -12.79 4.75 13.02
CA LEU A 224 -13.08 3.45 13.61
C LEU A 224 -12.87 3.41 15.12
N ASN A 225 -13.61 2.55 15.79
CA ASN A 225 -13.39 2.23 17.18
C ASN A 225 -12.16 1.33 17.34
N THR A 226 -11.05 1.91 17.81
CA THR A 226 -9.77 1.19 17.94
C THR A 226 -9.76 0.18 19.10
N THR A 227 -10.67 0.28 20.06
CA THR A 227 -10.72 -0.61 21.23
C THR A 227 -11.08 -2.04 20.84
N LYS A 228 -11.83 -2.20 19.75
CA LYS A 228 -12.26 -3.52 19.24
C LYS A 228 -11.34 -4.09 18.15
N LEU A 229 -10.33 -3.34 17.75
CA LEU A 229 -9.35 -3.74 16.74
C LEU A 229 -8.04 -4.27 17.34
N ALA A 230 -7.83 -4.08 18.65
CA ALA A 230 -6.59 -4.44 19.36
C ALA A 230 -6.74 -5.78 20.11
#